data_7f2530cd5982667f6d0fd430dea53193
#
_entry.id   7f2530cd5982667f6d0fd430dea53193
#
_cell.length_a   1.000
_cell.length_b   1.000
_cell.length_c   1.000
_cell.angle_alpha   90.00
_cell.angle_beta   90.00
_cell.angle_gamma   90.00
#
_symmetry.space_group_name_H-M   'P 1'
#
loop_
_entity.id
_entity.type
_entity.pdbx_description
1 polymer ?
#
loop_
_entity_poly.entity_id
_entity_poly.type
_entity_poly.pdbx_seq_one_letter_code
_entity_poly.pdbx_strand_id
1 'polypeptide(L)'
;MIDNNNKVAIVFGVRNESSIAWNIALKLQKSGCKVALSYVMDTKDEVLYLMEKAGMETRLSADVDVREEAQITAFIQNIHDELGPINYVLHGVAYGSQQVMCYSLPGSDDAAPSYLDIPFEDLMDAFNISAYSLLRICRVAKPYLVKNASVLTLTYNASQRVFPGYAGMGINKAALENIVLYLASHFREEQIRVNAISAGLVMTTSSGGINGVRTLRKIGKFTAPLGNITANDVGDAALYYFSDLSKKVTGNIHFVDGGFNVMGVSDDGE
;
A
#
# COMPACT_ATOMS: atom_id res chain seq x y z
N MET A 1 -23.55 -8.50 -0.49
CA MET A 1 -22.26 -8.63 -1.17
C MET A 1 -21.92 -7.27 -1.77
N ILE A 2 -20.67 -6.80 -1.68
CA ILE A 2 -20.27 -5.54 -2.32
C ILE A 2 -20.29 -5.78 -3.82
N ASP A 3 -20.97 -4.89 -4.56
CA ASP A 3 -21.09 -4.94 -6.01
C ASP A 3 -20.32 -3.75 -6.62
N ASN A 4 -19.26 -4.08 -7.37
CA ASN A 4 -18.42 -3.14 -8.10
C ASN A 4 -18.50 -3.34 -9.62
N ASN A 5 -19.58 -3.94 -10.11
CA ASN A 5 -19.81 -4.10 -11.54
C ASN A 5 -19.69 -2.76 -12.28
N ASN A 6 -18.99 -2.78 -13.41
CA ASN A 6 -18.70 -1.60 -14.26
C ASN A 6 -17.82 -0.53 -13.59
N LYS A 7 -17.24 -0.77 -12.42
CA LYS A 7 -16.23 0.10 -11.83
C LYS A 7 -14.84 -0.21 -12.40
N VAL A 8 -14.01 0.81 -12.51
CA VAL A 8 -12.62 0.70 -12.97
C VAL A 8 -11.67 0.98 -11.80
N ALA A 9 -10.73 0.09 -11.56
CA ALA A 9 -9.70 0.23 -10.53
C ALA A 9 -8.29 0.18 -11.12
N ILE A 10 -7.43 1.05 -10.62
CA ILE A 10 -5.98 1.01 -10.88
C ILE A 10 -5.28 0.59 -9.59
N VAL A 11 -4.40 -0.39 -9.70
CA VAL A 11 -3.63 -0.93 -8.57
C VAL A 11 -2.14 -0.77 -8.86
N PHE A 12 -1.48 0.10 -8.09
CA PHE A 12 -0.03 0.28 -8.13
C PHE A 12 0.66 -0.61 -7.10
N GLY A 13 1.81 -1.21 -7.46
CA GLY A 13 2.68 -1.91 -6.52
C GLY A 13 2.47 -3.42 -6.42
N VAL A 14 1.94 -4.06 -7.45
CA VAL A 14 1.91 -5.53 -7.54
C VAL A 14 3.30 -6.04 -7.90
N ARG A 15 3.81 -7.01 -7.12
CA ARG A 15 5.08 -7.70 -7.41
C ARG A 15 4.89 -9.20 -7.63
N ASN A 16 4.15 -9.86 -6.75
CA ASN A 16 3.92 -11.29 -6.78
C ASN A 16 2.65 -11.68 -5.98
N GLU A 17 2.37 -12.96 -5.87
CA GLU A 17 1.18 -13.52 -5.22
C GLU A 17 1.07 -13.14 -3.73
N SER A 18 2.21 -12.92 -3.03
CA SER A 18 2.22 -12.51 -1.62
C SER A 18 1.94 -11.02 -1.39
N SER A 19 1.92 -10.20 -2.45
CA SER A 19 1.70 -8.76 -2.35
C SER A 19 0.30 -8.45 -1.80
N ILE A 20 0.23 -7.53 -0.84
CA ILE A 20 -1.06 -6.99 -0.36
C ILE A 20 -1.84 -6.38 -1.53
N ALA A 21 -1.16 -5.63 -2.41
CA ALA A 21 -1.76 -5.03 -3.60
C ALA A 21 -2.39 -6.07 -4.54
N TRP A 22 -1.74 -7.25 -4.72
CA TRP A 22 -2.30 -8.36 -5.49
C TRP A 22 -3.59 -8.90 -4.87
N ASN A 23 -3.60 -9.13 -3.55
CA ASN A 23 -4.79 -9.62 -2.85
C ASN A 23 -5.96 -8.63 -2.93
N ILE A 24 -5.68 -7.34 -2.85
CA ILE A 24 -6.70 -6.29 -3.06
C ILE A 24 -7.23 -6.31 -4.49
N ALA A 25 -6.34 -6.44 -5.49
CA ALA A 25 -6.72 -6.56 -6.90
C ALA A 25 -7.66 -7.74 -7.15
N LEU A 26 -7.35 -8.92 -6.59
CA LEU A 26 -8.22 -10.10 -6.67
C LEU A 26 -9.60 -9.89 -6.03
N LYS A 27 -9.66 -9.20 -4.89
CA LYS A 27 -10.92 -8.89 -4.21
C LYS A 27 -11.77 -7.92 -5.05
N LEU A 28 -11.14 -6.90 -5.64
CA LEU A 28 -11.81 -5.97 -6.55
C LEU A 28 -12.37 -6.70 -7.78
N GLN A 29 -11.56 -7.54 -8.42
CA GLN A 29 -12.01 -8.35 -9.56
C GLN A 29 -13.21 -9.24 -9.18
N LYS A 30 -13.13 -9.97 -8.06
CA LYS A 30 -14.22 -10.83 -7.57
C LYS A 30 -15.50 -10.05 -7.23
N SER A 31 -15.40 -8.76 -6.96
CA SER A 31 -16.56 -7.88 -6.74
C SER A 31 -17.13 -7.30 -8.04
N GLY A 32 -16.61 -7.69 -9.21
CA GLY A 32 -17.06 -7.24 -10.53
C GLY A 32 -16.30 -6.04 -11.10
N CYS A 33 -15.26 -5.56 -10.41
CA CYS A 33 -14.47 -4.42 -10.87
C CYS A 33 -13.53 -4.82 -12.02
N LYS A 34 -13.40 -3.96 -13.03
CA LYS A 34 -12.34 -4.04 -14.04
C LYS A 34 -11.05 -3.51 -13.42
N VAL A 35 -10.00 -4.34 -13.37
CA VAL A 35 -8.78 -4.00 -12.64
C VAL A 35 -7.59 -3.91 -13.60
N ALA A 36 -6.88 -2.79 -13.56
CA ALA A 36 -5.60 -2.59 -14.23
C ALA A 36 -4.46 -2.54 -13.20
N LEU A 37 -3.30 -3.13 -13.55
CA LEU A 37 -2.17 -3.28 -12.64
C LEU A 37 -0.93 -2.54 -13.14
N SER A 38 -0.18 -1.91 -12.23
CA SER A 38 1.20 -1.53 -12.52
C SER A 38 2.18 -2.47 -11.81
N TYR A 39 3.30 -2.69 -12.45
CA TYR A 39 4.46 -3.43 -11.95
C TYR A 39 5.74 -2.64 -12.23
N VAL A 40 6.87 -3.13 -11.76
CA VAL A 40 8.19 -2.70 -12.20
C VAL A 40 8.84 -3.81 -13.02
N MET A 41 9.74 -3.47 -13.94
CA MET A 41 10.27 -4.35 -15.00
C MET A 41 10.73 -5.72 -14.49
N ASP A 42 11.36 -5.78 -13.32
CA ASP A 42 11.87 -7.03 -12.72
C ASP A 42 10.76 -8.00 -12.26
N THR A 43 9.50 -7.56 -12.26
CA THR A 43 8.35 -8.38 -11.85
C THR A 43 7.31 -8.61 -12.94
N LYS A 44 7.61 -8.18 -14.17
CA LYS A 44 6.68 -8.26 -15.30
C LYS A 44 6.12 -9.67 -15.52
N ASP A 45 6.98 -10.64 -15.69
CA ASP A 45 6.56 -12.01 -16.04
C ASP A 45 5.73 -12.65 -14.93
N GLU A 46 6.08 -12.40 -13.67
CA GLU A 46 5.32 -12.84 -12.50
C GLU A 46 3.91 -12.22 -12.49
N VAL A 47 3.81 -10.92 -12.71
CA VAL A 47 2.50 -10.22 -12.70
C VAL A 47 1.62 -10.68 -13.86
N LEU A 48 2.17 -10.83 -15.07
CA LEU A 48 1.42 -11.34 -16.23
C LEU A 48 0.93 -12.77 -16.00
N TYR A 49 1.77 -13.65 -15.44
CA TYR A 49 1.37 -14.99 -15.05
C TYR A 49 0.24 -15.00 -14.03
N LEU A 50 0.31 -14.15 -13.00
CA LEU A 50 -0.74 -14.03 -11.99
C LEU A 50 -2.07 -13.53 -12.58
N MET A 51 -2.03 -12.57 -13.49
CA MET A 51 -3.23 -12.08 -14.19
C MET A 51 -3.89 -13.19 -15.02
N GLU A 52 -3.10 -13.97 -15.73
CA GLU A 52 -3.60 -15.11 -16.52
C GLU A 52 -4.20 -16.18 -15.61
N LYS A 53 -3.48 -16.61 -14.57
CA LYS A 53 -3.92 -17.59 -13.55
C LYS A 53 -5.24 -17.16 -12.88
N ALA A 54 -5.41 -15.87 -12.62
CA ALA A 54 -6.61 -15.32 -12.01
C ALA A 54 -7.78 -15.10 -12.99
N GLY A 55 -7.57 -15.33 -14.29
CA GLY A 55 -8.57 -15.07 -15.33
C GLY A 55 -8.99 -13.60 -15.39
N MET A 56 -8.03 -12.67 -15.22
CA MET A 56 -8.34 -11.23 -15.33
C MET A 56 -8.76 -10.90 -16.75
N GLU A 57 -9.99 -10.43 -16.92
CA GLU A 57 -10.55 -10.04 -18.22
C GLU A 57 -9.78 -8.88 -18.83
N THR A 58 -9.43 -7.90 -18.00
CA THR A 58 -8.59 -6.77 -18.40
C THR A 58 -7.13 -7.15 -18.27
N ARG A 59 -6.44 -7.34 -19.40
CA ARG A 59 -4.99 -7.56 -19.41
C ARG A 59 -4.21 -6.24 -19.44
N LEU A 60 -4.81 -5.15 -18.96
CA LEU A 60 -4.15 -3.85 -18.89
C LEU A 60 -3.17 -3.84 -17.72
N SER A 61 -1.90 -3.88 -18.07
CA SER A 61 -0.80 -3.74 -17.13
C SER A 61 0.37 -3.00 -17.79
N ALA A 62 1.14 -2.26 -17.01
CA ALA A 62 2.31 -1.56 -17.50
C ALA A 62 3.43 -1.54 -16.47
N ASP A 63 4.66 -1.45 -16.99
CA ASP A 63 5.82 -1.04 -16.21
C ASP A 63 5.71 0.45 -15.89
N VAL A 64 5.62 0.77 -14.60
CA VAL A 64 5.46 2.14 -14.15
C VAL A 64 6.39 2.43 -12.98
N ASP A 65 7.45 3.17 -13.25
CA ASP A 65 8.21 3.81 -12.19
C ASP A 65 7.40 5.01 -11.66
N VAL A 66 7.00 4.95 -10.41
CA VAL A 66 6.19 6.00 -9.79
C VAL A 66 6.95 7.31 -9.57
N ARG A 67 8.26 7.34 -9.83
CA ARG A 67 9.08 8.56 -9.87
C ARG A 67 8.89 9.33 -11.18
N GLU A 68 8.47 8.63 -12.24
CA GLU A 68 8.35 9.15 -13.60
C GLU A 68 6.89 9.53 -13.94
N GLU A 69 6.58 10.81 -13.84
CA GLU A 69 5.21 11.31 -14.08
C GLU A 69 4.68 10.98 -15.48
N ALA A 70 5.56 10.98 -16.49
CA ALA A 70 5.18 10.62 -17.86
C ALA A 70 4.69 9.17 -17.97
N GLN A 71 5.31 8.23 -17.26
CA GLN A 71 4.88 6.83 -17.25
C GLN A 71 3.54 6.66 -16.55
N ILE A 72 3.34 7.35 -15.41
CA ILE A 72 2.05 7.36 -14.69
C ILE A 72 0.95 7.92 -15.60
N THR A 73 1.24 9.04 -16.30
CA THR A 73 0.28 9.69 -17.21
C THR A 73 -0.12 8.76 -18.35
N ALA A 74 0.86 8.17 -19.03
CA ALA A 74 0.59 7.24 -20.14
C ALA A 74 -0.24 6.03 -19.69
N PHE A 75 0.09 5.47 -18.51
CA PHE A 75 -0.64 4.34 -17.96
C PHE A 75 -2.09 4.68 -17.61
N ILE A 76 -2.33 5.78 -16.88
CA ILE A 76 -3.67 6.20 -16.47
C ILE A 76 -4.52 6.58 -17.67
N GLN A 77 -3.94 7.29 -18.64
CA GLN A 77 -4.65 7.67 -19.86
C GLN A 77 -5.06 6.45 -20.67
N ASN A 78 -4.16 5.49 -20.87
CA ASN A 78 -4.49 4.25 -21.58
C ASN A 78 -5.64 3.47 -20.89
N ILE A 79 -5.67 3.42 -19.57
CA ILE A 79 -6.76 2.77 -18.82
C ILE A 79 -8.07 3.52 -19.03
N HIS A 80 -8.04 4.85 -18.94
CA HIS A 80 -9.24 5.66 -19.18
C HIS A 80 -9.79 5.47 -20.59
N ASP A 81 -8.94 5.44 -21.61
CA ASP A 81 -9.33 5.28 -23.00
C ASP A 81 -9.92 3.89 -23.27
N GLU A 82 -9.40 2.84 -22.65
CA GLU A 82 -9.84 1.46 -22.85
C GLU A 82 -11.03 1.05 -21.96
N LEU A 83 -11.07 1.50 -20.70
CA LEU A 83 -12.03 1.04 -19.70
C LEU A 83 -13.03 2.10 -19.26
N GLY A 84 -12.75 3.37 -19.55
CA GLY A 84 -13.55 4.51 -19.12
C GLY A 84 -13.10 5.15 -17.81
N PRO A 85 -13.93 6.00 -17.21
CA PRO A 85 -13.60 6.78 -16.03
C PRO A 85 -13.24 5.91 -14.82
N ILE A 86 -12.25 6.37 -14.03
CA ILE A 86 -11.63 5.60 -12.94
C ILE A 86 -12.39 5.83 -11.64
N ASN A 87 -12.77 4.75 -10.98
CA ASN A 87 -13.48 4.76 -9.71
C ASN A 87 -12.55 4.60 -8.52
N TYR A 88 -11.50 3.78 -8.66
CA TYR A 88 -10.65 3.37 -7.55
C TYR A 88 -9.17 3.43 -7.91
N VAL A 89 -8.37 3.94 -6.98
CA VAL A 89 -6.91 3.94 -7.08
C VAL A 89 -6.33 3.35 -5.81
N LEU A 90 -5.58 2.26 -5.94
CA LEU A 90 -4.75 1.73 -4.86
C LEU A 90 -3.31 2.16 -5.07
N HIS A 91 -2.74 2.87 -4.10
CA HIS A 91 -1.33 3.13 -3.97
C HIS A 91 -0.72 2.10 -3.00
N GLY A 92 -0.20 1.01 -3.55
CA GLY A 92 0.43 -0.09 -2.81
C GLY A 92 1.95 -0.12 -2.94
N VAL A 93 2.58 1.03 -3.14
CA VAL A 93 4.01 1.17 -3.43
C VAL A 93 4.78 1.53 -2.17
N ALA A 94 5.92 0.86 -1.95
CA ALA A 94 6.90 1.22 -0.95
C ALA A 94 8.28 0.67 -1.32
N TYR A 95 9.31 1.46 -1.07
CA TYR A 95 10.70 1.08 -1.22
C TYR A 95 11.55 1.76 -0.16
N GLY A 96 12.54 1.05 0.36
CA GLY A 96 13.61 1.59 1.19
C GLY A 96 14.85 0.74 1.03
N SER A 97 16.01 1.38 0.83
CA SER A 97 17.31 0.70 0.85
C SER A 97 17.59 0.12 2.25
N GLN A 98 18.58 -0.76 2.37
CA GLN A 98 19.00 -1.25 3.67
C GLN A 98 19.48 -0.15 4.61
N GLN A 99 20.03 0.96 4.07
CA GLN A 99 20.42 2.13 4.84
C GLN A 99 19.22 2.84 5.47
N VAL A 100 18.10 2.88 4.77
CA VAL A 100 16.83 3.45 5.25
C VAL A 100 16.12 2.51 6.23
N MET A 101 16.29 1.20 6.06
CA MET A 101 15.75 0.15 6.93
C MET A 101 16.62 -0.09 8.19
N CYS A 102 17.44 0.86 8.56
CA CYS A 102 18.41 0.80 9.67
C CYS A 102 17.78 0.49 11.03
N TYR A 103 18.63 0.32 12.04
CA TYR A 103 18.28 0.04 13.42
C TYR A 103 17.73 -1.38 13.64
N SER A 104 18.59 -2.30 14.04
CA SER A 104 18.22 -3.69 14.34
C SER A 104 17.65 -3.86 15.76
N LEU A 105 16.96 -4.97 15.97
CA LEU A 105 16.60 -5.42 17.30
C LEU A 105 17.87 -5.68 18.14
N PRO A 106 17.89 -5.28 19.43
CA PRO A 106 18.99 -5.64 20.32
C PRO A 106 19.21 -7.16 20.34
N GLY A 107 20.47 -7.58 20.14
CA GLY A 107 20.83 -9.01 20.11
C GLY A 107 20.55 -9.73 18.79
N SER A 108 20.17 -9.02 17.71
CA SER A 108 20.18 -9.61 16.37
C SER A 108 21.61 -9.67 15.84
N ASP A 109 21.95 -10.76 15.13
CA ASP A 109 23.27 -10.92 14.46
C ASP A 109 23.45 -9.98 13.26
N ASP A 110 22.38 -9.29 12.84
CA ASP A 110 22.38 -8.38 11.70
C ASP A 110 22.93 -7.01 12.10
N ALA A 111 24.11 -6.66 11.62
CA ALA A 111 24.67 -5.31 11.73
C ALA A 111 23.89 -4.33 10.84
N ALA A 112 22.81 -3.77 11.36
CA ALA A 112 22.09 -2.71 10.64
C ALA A 112 22.81 -1.36 10.80
N PRO A 113 22.73 -0.49 9.79
CA PRO A 113 23.22 0.89 9.90
C PRO A 113 22.60 1.64 11.08
N SER A 114 23.34 2.59 11.63
CA SER A 114 22.84 3.49 12.68
C SER A 114 21.73 4.38 12.11
N TYR A 115 20.71 4.65 12.90
CA TYR A 115 19.65 5.60 12.54
C TYR A 115 20.18 7.02 12.28
N LEU A 116 21.24 7.41 12.97
CA LEU A 116 21.86 8.73 12.83
C LEU A 116 22.66 8.88 11.52
N ASP A 117 23.00 7.76 10.88
CA ASP A 117 23.86 7.73 9.71
C ASP A 117 23.08 7.44 8.41
N ILE A 118 21.73 7.57 8.42
CA ILE A 118 20.93 7.42 7.20
C ILE A 118 21.39 8.46 6.17
N PRO A 119 21.86 8.03 4.97
CA PRO A 119 22.20 8.97 3.92
C PRO A 119 20.97 9.75 3.46
N PHE A 120 21.13 11.07 3.31
CA PHE A 120 20.03 11.96 2.90
C PHE A 120 19.41 11.53 1.56
N GLU A 121 20.25 11.18 0.59
CA GLU A 121 19.80 10.76 -0.75
C GLU A 121 18.96 9.48 -0.69
N ASP A 122 19.38 8.50 0.11
CA ASP A 122 18.62 7.25 0.30
C ASP A 122 17.25 7.51 0.94
N LEU A 123 17.20 8.40 1.94
CA LEU A 123 15.94 8.80 2.58
C LEU A 123 15.02 9.52 1.61
N MET A 124 15.57 10.40 0.76
CA MET A 124 14.81 11.14 -0.25
C MET A 124 14.31 10.25 -1.37
N ASP A 125 15.08 9.27 -1.82
CA ASP A 125 14.60 8.29 -2.82
C ASP A 125 13.47 7.44 -2.24
N ALA A 126 13.63 6.95 -1.01
CA ALA A 126 12.57 6.23 -0.31
C ALA A 126 11.30 7.09 -0.11
N PHE A 127 11.45 8.37 0.24
CA PHE A 127 10.33 9.32 0.34
C PHE A 127 9.63 9.53 -1.00
N ASN A 128 10.40 9.75 -2.07
CA ASN A 128 9.87 9.95 -3.41
C ASN A 128 9.01 8.76 -3.88
N ILE A 129 9.46 7.53 -3.60
CA ILE A 129 8.76 6.30 -4.00
C ILE A 129 7.61 5.97 -3.03
N SER A 130 7.82 6.08 -1.71
CA SER A 130 6.89 5.51 -0.72
C SER A 130 5.84 6.49 -0.19
N ALA A 131 6.05 7.80 -0.36
CA ALA A 131 5.14 8.82 0.12
C ALA A 131 4.73 9.82 -0.97
N TYR A 132 5.69 10.51 -1.58
CA TYR A 132 5.41 11.56 -2.55
C TYR A 132 4.73 11.04 -3.82
N SER A 133 4.97 9.79 -4.20
CA SER A 133 4.33 9.15 -5.34
C SER A 133 2.80 9.11 -5.22
N LEU A 134 2.22 9.02 -4.01
CA LEU A 134 0.77 9.14 -3.82
C LEU A 134 0.26 10.51 -4.31
N LEU A 135 0.95 11.58 -3.96
CA LEU A 135 0.59 12.94 -4.36
C LEU A 135 0.70 13.09 -5.88
N ARG A 136 1.79 12.55 -6.49
CA ARG A 136 2.01 12.54 -7.93
C ARG A 136 0.92 11.76 -8.66
N ILE A 137 0.60 10.54 -8.22
CA ILE A 137 -0.47 9.71 -8.79
C ILE A 137 -1.81 10.42 -8.69
N CYS A 138 -2.16 11.01 -7.55
CA CYS A 138 -3.41 11.76 -7.38
C CYS A 138 -3.49 12.97 -8.31
N ARG A 139 -2.39 13.71 -8.50
CA ARG A 139 -2.33 14.84 -9.43
C ARG A 139 -2.63 14.41 -10.87
N VAL A 140 -1.99 13.35 -11.32
CA VAL A 140 -2.17 12.81 -12.68
C VAL A 140 -3.55 12.18 -12.84
N ALA A 141 -4.03 11.44 -11.85
CA ALA A 141 -5.30 10.73 -11.93
C ALA A 141 -6.53 11.69 -11.87
N LYS A 142 -6.41 12.85 -11.23
CA LYS A 142 -7.52 13.77 -10.96
C LYS A 142 -8.46 14.00 -12.15
N PRO A 143 -8.00 14.28 -13.38
CA PRO A 143 -8.88 14.50 -14.53
C PRO A 143 -9.68 13.27 -14.98
N TYR A 144 -9.25 12.08 -14.60
CA TYR A 144 -9.80 10.80 -15.03
C TYR A 144 -10.67 10.13 -13.95
N LEU A 145 -10.67 10.69 -12.73
CA LEU A 145 -11.44 10.16 -11.61
C LEU A 145 -12.91 10.59 -11.70
N VAL A 146 -13.82 9.65 -11.44
CA VAL A 146 -15.24 9.98 -11.29
C VAL A 146 -15.47 10.77 -10.00
N LYS A 147 -16.58 11.52 -9.95
CA LYS A 147 -17.08 12.06 -8.68
C LYS A 147 -17.33 10.90 -7.71
N ASN A 148 -16.97 11.08 -6.44
CA ASN A 148 -17.02 10.05 -5.38
C ASN A 148 -16.01 8.90 -5.55
N ALA A 149 -15.00 9.03 -6.39
CA ALA A 149 -13.93 8.04 -6.48
C ALA A 149 -13.28 7.79 -5.10
N SER A 150 -12.56 6.69 -4.98
CA SER A 150 -11.83 6.32 -3.76
C SER A 150 -10.37 6.04 -4.04
N VAL A 151 -9.50 6.74 -3.33
CA VAL A 151 -8.06 6.51 -3.30
C VAL A 151 -7.71 5.86 -1.96
N LEU A 152 -6.96 4.77 -2.01
CA LEU A 152 -6.50 4.04 -0.83
C LEU A 152 -4.98 3.85 -0.90
N THR A 153 -4.29 4.06 0.21
CA THR A 153 -2.87 3.74 0.33
C THR A 153 -2.61 2.77 1.47
N LEU A 154 -1.41 2.19 1.49
CA LEU A 154 -0.96 1.26 2.52
C LEU A 154 0.12 1.92 3.38
N THR A 155 -0.15 2.06 4.67
CA THR A 155 0.80 2.55 5.67
C THR A 155 1.15 1.46 6.68
N TYR A 156 1.94 1.82 7.68
CA TYR A 156 2.36 0.92 8.74
C TYR A 156 2.52 1.69 10.06
N ASN A 157 2.22 1.05 11.18
CA ASN A 157 2.25 1.66 12.52
C ASN A 157 3.62 2.24 12.92
N ALA A 158 4.68 1.96 12.15
CA ALA A 158 5.99 2.61 12.30
C ALA A 158 5.97 4.13 12.05
N SER A 159 4.89 4.69 11.51
CA SER A 159 4.60 6.13 11.46
C SER A 159 4.44 6.76 12.86
N GLN A 160 4.02 5.95 13.86
CA GLN A 160 3.63 6.41 15.19
C GLN A 160 4.36 5.68 16.33
N ARG A 161 4.99 4.55 16.06
CA ARG A 161 5.68 3.69 17.04
C ARG A 161 7.03 3.27 16.50
N VAL A 162 7.96 2.98 17.40
CA VAL A 162 9.29 2.49 17.03
C VAL A 162 9.21 1.02 16.65
N PHE A 163 9.63 0.72 15.43
CA PHE A 163 9.83 -0.65 14.94
C PHE A 163 11.28 -0.81 14.50
N PRO A 164 12.08 -1.64 15.20
CA PRO A 164 13.43 -1.99 14.76
C PRO A 164 13.41 -2.53 13.32
N GLY A 165 14.41 -2.15 12.53
CA GLY A 165 14.48 -2.53 11.12
C GLY A 165 13.57 -1.74 10.17
N TYR A 166 12.91 -0.66 10.65
CA TYR A 166 11.98 0.13 9.83
C TYR A 166 12.09 1.66 10.04
N ALA A 167 13.21 2.12 10.60
CA ALA A 167 13.31 3.47 11.15
C ALA A 167 13.12 4.60 10.11
N GLY A 168 13.91 4.64 9.03
CA GLY A 168 13.75 5.66 7.98
C GLY A 168 12.44 5.51 7.20
N MET A 169 11.95 4.28 7.05
CA MET A 169 10.63 4.05 6.46
C MET A 169 9.49 4.55 7.37
N GLY A 170 9.69 4.58 8.69
CA GLY A 170 8.76 5.20 9.63
C GLY A 170 8.52 6.68 9.31
N ILE A 171 9.59 7.43 9.01
CA ILE A 171 9.50 8.83 8.54
C ILE A 171 8.62 8.93 7.29
N ASN A 172 8.85 8.06 6.30
CA ASN A 172 8.11 8.06 5.05
C ASN A 172 6.63 7.68 5.24
N LYS A 173 6.33 6.77 6.17
CA LYS A 173 4.94 6.42 6.50
C LYS A 173 4.22 7.54 7.25
N ALA A 174 4.89 8.27 8.13
CA ALA A 174 4.33 9.46 8.77
C ALA A 174 4.02 10.56 7.73
N ALA A 175 4.94 10.81 6.79
CA ALA A 175 4.71 11.73 5.70
C ALA A 175 3.55 11.27 4.78
N LEU A 176 3.45 9.98 4.45
CA LEU A 176 2.37 9.41 3.66
C LEU A 176 1.00 9.63 4.34
N GLU A 177 0.90 9.39 5.65
CA GLU A 177 -0.33 9.60 6.42
C GLU A 177 -0.73 11.09 6.42
N ASN A 178 0.24 12.01 6.56
CA ASN A 178 -0.03 13.43 6.45
C ASN A 178 -0.53 13.83 5.04
N ILE A 179 0.06 13.28 3.98
CA ILE A 179 -0.40 13.48 2.60
C ILE A 179 -1.86 13.02 2.43
N VAL A 180 -2.26 11.91 3.03
CA VAL A 180 -3.65 11.42 3.02
C VAL A 180 -4.61 12.46 3.59
N LEU A 181 -4.26 13.08 4.74
CA LEU A 181 -5.10 14.11 5.37
C LEU A 181 -5.31 15.33 4.46
N TYR A 182 -4.23 15.84 3.87
CA TYR A 182 -4.30 16.99 2.98
C TYR A 182 -5.00 16.69 1.66
N LEU A 183 -4.79 15.51 1.08
CA LEU A 183 -5.51 15.09 -0.13
C LEU A 183 -7.01 14.93 0.14
N ALA A 184 -7.41 14.38 1.29
CA ALA A 184 -8.81 14.26 1.68
C ALA A 184 -9.52 15.63 1.74
N SER A 185 -8.82 16.66 2.22
CA SER A 185 -9.31 18.04 2.23
C SER A 185 -9.32 18.66 0.83
N HIS A 186 -8.24 18.43 0.04
CA HIS A 186 -8.07 19.00 -1.29
C HIS A 186 -9.15 18.54 -2.27
N PHE A 187 -9.58 17.28 -2.17
CA PHE A 187 -10.57 16.66 -3.06
C PHE A 187 -12.04 16.86 -2.66
N ARG A 188 -12.32 17.80 -1.77
CA ARG A 188 -13.68 18.03 -1.25
C ARG A 188 -14.72 18.36 -2.34
N GLU A 189 -14.35 19.14 -3.35
CA GLU A 189 -15.27 19.56 -4.41
C GLU A 189 -15.66 18.39 -5.31
N GLU A 190 -14.71 17.52 -5.63
CA GLU A 190 -14.92 16.31 -6.40
C GLU A 190 -15.54 15.18 -5.56
N GLN A 191 -15.64 15.35 -4.24
CA GLN A 191 -16.10 14.34 -3.29
C GLN A 191 -15.26 13.04 -3.35
N ILE A 192 -14.00 13.13 -3.79
CA ILE A 192 -13.09 12.00 -3.83
C ILE A 192 -12.59 11.72 -2.41
N ARG A 193 -12.64 10.46 -2.01
CA ARG A 193 -12.20 9.99 -0.70
C ARG A 193 -10.77 9.50 -0.76
N VAL A 194 -9.96 9.90 0.22
CA VAL A 194 -8.57 9.45 0.34
C VAL A 194 -8.35 8.89 1.74
N ASN A 195 -7.96 7.62 1.84
CA ASN A 195 -7.76 6.93 3.11
C ASN A 195 -6.49 6.08 3.08
N ALA A 196 -6.06 5.62 4.24
CA ALA A 196 -4.97 4.65 4.38
C ALA A 196 -5.39 3.46 5.22
N ILE A 197 -4.85 2.27 4.89
CA ILE A 197 -4.85 1.12 5.78
C ILE A 197 -3.45 0.97 6.38
N SER A 198 -3.37 1.04 7.71
CA SER A 198 -2.19 0.66 8.47
C SER A 198 -2.26 -0.84 8.72
N ALA A 199 -1.61 -1.60 7.84
CA ALA A 199 -1.60 -3.05 7.92
C ALA A 199 -0.60 -3.52 8.98
N GLY A 200 -0.95 -4.56 9.73
CA GLY A 200 0.01 -5.28 10.55
C GLY A 200 1.09 -5.96 9.70
N LEU A 201 2.01 -6.68 10.33
CA LEU A 201 3.10 -7.33 9.63
C LEU A 201 2.59 -8.52 8.79
N VAL A 202 2.43 -8.30 7.51
CA VAL A 202 2.16 -9.35 6.50
C VAL A 202 3.48 -9.81 5.90
N MET A 203 3.67 -11.13 5.79
CA MET A 203 4.86 -11.69 5.12
C MET A 203 4.72 -11.55 3.61
N THR A 204 5.42 -10.58 3.07
CA THR A 204 5.53 -10.29 1.64
C THR A 204 6.99 -10.26 1.23
N THR A 205 7.30 -10.23 -0.06
CA THR A 205 8.67 -10.02 -0.53
C THR A 205 9.23 -8.69 -0.01
N SER A 206 8.43 -7.64 0.02
CA SER A 206 8.86 -6.33 0.55
C SER A 206 9.16 -6.36 2.04
N SER A 207 8.37 -7.10 2.84
CA SER A 207 8.65 -7.25 4.27
C SER A 207 9.88 -8.13 4.55
N GLY A 208 10.26 -9.00 3.62
CA GLY A 208 11.48 -9.80 3.70
C GLY A 208 12.77 -8.97 3.77
N GLY A 209 12.74 -7.72 3.31
CA GLY A 209 13.84 -6.77 3.45
C GLY A 209 13.97 -6.12 4.84
N ILE A 210 13.02 -6.36 5.76
CA ILE A 210 13.06 -5.83 7.12
C ILE A 210 13.96 -6.71 7.99
N ASN A 211 15.03 -6.12 8.54
CA ASN A 211 15.91 -6.83 9.48
C ASN A 211 15.11 -7.32 10.68
N GLY A 212 15.25 -8.60 11.02
CA GLY A 212 14.52 -9.20 12.15
C GLY A 212 13.01 -9.44 11.90
N VAL A 213 12.52 -9.41 10.67
CA VAL A 213 11.10 -9.57 10.32
C VAL A 213 10.47 -10.84 10.93
N ARG A 214 11.20 -11.95 10.97
CA ARG A 214 10.71 -13.21 11.59
C ARG A 214 10.45 -13.06 13.08
N THR A 215 11.35 -12.36 13.79
CA THR A 215 11.22 -12.06 15.21
C THR A 215 10.06 -11.11 15.45
N LEU A 216 9.93 -10.04 14.65
CA LEU A 216 8.80 -9.13 14.73
C LEU A 216 7.47 -9.85 14.51
N ARG A 217 7.41 -10.81 13.56
CA ARG A 217 6.22 -11.63 13.34
C ARG A 217 5.89 -12.54 14.52
N LYS A 218 6.91 -13.13 15.15
CA LYS A 218 6.72 -13.93 16.38
C LYS A 218 6.15 -13.07 17.50
N ILE A 219 6.73 -11.89 17.74
CA ILE A 219 6.21 -10.91 18.71
C ILE A 219 4.77 -10.54 18.36
N GLY A 220 4.48 -10.18 17.12
CA GLY A 220 3.13 -9.81 16.68
C GLY A 220 2.09 -10.89 16.95
N LYS A 221 2.47 -12.18 16.83
CA LYS A 221 1.55 -13.32 17.11
C LYS A 221 1.06 -13.34 18.56
N PHE A 222 1.91 -12.95 19.52
CA PHE A 222 1.56 -12.96 20.95
C PHE A 222 1.01 -11.60 21.41
N THR A 223 1.46 -10.51 20.76
CA THR A 223 1.03 -9.16 21.15
C THR A 223 -0.34 -8.81 20.59
N ALA A 224 -0.63 -9.16 19.32
CA ALA A 224 -1.92 -8.82 18.72
C ALA A 224 -3.05 -9.73 19.26
N PRO A 225 -4.12 -9.17 19.85
CA PRO A 225 -5.24 -9.95 20.40
C PRO A 225 -5.87 -10.96 19.42
N LEU A 226 -5.90 -10.62 18.11
CA LEU A 226 -6.42 -11.50 17.06
C LEU A 226 -5.30 -12.23 16.30
N GLY A 227 -4.06 -12.14 16.79
CA GLY A 227 -2.89 -12.71 16.13
C GLY A 227 -2.46 -11.95 14.86
N ASN A 228 -1.53 -12.57 14.13
CA ASN A 228 -1.03 -12.00 12.88
C ASN A 228 -2.10 -12.02 11.78
N ILE A 229 -2.13 -10.96 11.00
CA ILE A 229 -2.98 -10.82 9.83
C ILE A 229 -2.34 -11.42 8.57
N THR A 230 -3.16 -11.54 7.53
CA THR A 230 -2.78 -11.94 6.17
C THR A 230 -3.06 -10.81 5.18
N ALA A 231 -2.52 -10.93 3.96
CA ALA A 231 -2.86 -10.01 2.87
C ALA A 231 -4.37 -10.05 2.52
N ASN A 232 -5.02 -11.19 2.76
CA ASN A 232 -6.47 -11.34 2.54
C ASN A 232 -7.29 -10.47 3.50
N ASP A 233 -6.89 -10.35 4.78
CA ASP A 233 -7.57 -9.52 5.77
C ASP A 233 -7.50 -8.04 5.38
N VAL A 234 -6.35 -7.60 4.86
CA VAL A 234 -6.19 -6.25 4.31
C VAL A 234 -7.06 -6.05 3.06
N GLY A 235 -7.16 -7.08 2.21
CA GLY A 235 -8.04 -7.09 1.04
C GLY A 235 -9.51 -6.91 1.39
N ASP A 236 -9.99 -7.56 2.45
CA ASP A 236 -11.38 -7.41 2.93
C ASP A 236 -11.67 -6.00 3.44
N ALA A 237 -10.75 -5.40 4.21
CA ALA A 237 -10.86 -4.02 4.63
C ALA A 237 -10.80 -3.03 3.45
N ALA A 238 -9.95 -3.31 2.45
CA ALA A 238 -9.85 -2.48 1.25
C ALA A 238 -11.17 -2.46 0.44
N LEU A 239 -11.89 -3.58 0.34
CA LEU A 239 -13.20 -3.63 -0.30
C LEU A 239 -14.23 -2.68 0.35
N TYR A 240 -14.19 -2.52 1.68
CA TYR A 240 -15.02 -1.52 2.34
C TYR A 240 -14.72 -0.11 1.82
N TYR A 241 -13.43 0.26 1.71
CA TYR A 241 -13.03 1.57 1.20
C TYR A 241 -13.33 1.74 -0.30
N PHE A 242 -13.31 0.67 -1.07
CA PHE A 242 -13.67 0.63 -2.48
C PHE A 242 -15.14 0.26 -2.69
N SER A 243 -16.01 0.80 -1.85
CA SER A 243 -17.46 0.60 -1.95
C SER A 243 -18.22 1.85 -1.47
N ASP A 244 -19.53 1.87 -1.72
CA ASP A 244 -20.43 2.91 -1.25
C ASP A 244 -20.68 2.86 0.27
N LEU A 245 -20.28 1.76 0.94
CA LEU A 245 -20.39 1.64 2.40
C LEU A 245 -19.51 2.67 3.12
N SER A 246 -18.41 3.11 2.49
CA SER A 246 -17.49 4.10 3.04
C SER A 246 -17.66 5.52 2.47
N LYS A 247 -18.81 5.84 1.84
CA LYS A 247 -19.06 7.12 1.14
C LYS A 247 -18.89 8.38 1.99
N LYS A 248 -18.81 8.27 3.30
CA LYS A 248 -18.57 9.38 4.24
C LYS A 248 -17.28 9.20 5.04
N VAL A 249 -16.36 8.32 4.60
CA VAL A 249 -15.07 8.07 5.24
C VAL A 249 -13.95 8.59 4.35
N THR A 250 -13.27 9.65 4.80
CA THR A 250 -12.09 10.22 4.14
C THR A 250 -11.11 10.76 5.17
N GLY A 251 -9.83 10.76 4.89
CA GLY A 251 -8.77 11.17 5.81
C GLY A 251 -8.53 10.19 6.96
N ASN A 252 -9.01 8.94 6.85
CA ASN A 252 -8.88 7.94 7.91
C ASN A 252 -7.62 7.09 7.73
N ILE A 253 -6.94 6.81 8.84
CA ILE A 253 -5.87 5.82 8.95
C ILE A 253 -6.45 4.63 9.71
N HIS A 254 -6.81 3.58 8.98
CA HIS A 254 -7.49 2.40 9.52
C HIS A 254 -6.50 1.30 9.85
N PHE A 255 -6.45 0.89 11.11
CA PHE A 255 -5.60 -0.22 11.53
C PHE A 255 -6.26 -1.57 11.21
N VAL A 256 -5.54 -2.38 10.42
CA VAL A 256 -5.84 -3.79 10.16
C VAL A 256 -4.61 -4.58 10.59
N ASP A 257 -4.49 -4.84 11.87
CA ASP A 257 -3.27 -5.38 12.50
C ASP A 257 -3.55 -6.38 13.63
N GLY A 258 -4.78 -6.89 13.70
CA GLY A 258 -5.20 -7.81 14.75
C GLY A 258 -5.29 -7.17 16.14
N GLY A 259 -5.29 -5.83 16.22
CA GLY A 259 -5.28 -5.08 17.48
C GLY A 259 -3.87 -4.83 18.04
N PHE A 260 -2.81 -5.10 17.27
CA PHE A 260 -1.44 -4.87 17.70
C PHE A 260 -1.20 -3.42 18.16
N ASN A 261 -1.76 -2.44 17.44
CA ASN A 261 -1.52 -1.01 17.68
C ASN A 261 -1.98 -0.52 19.07
N VAL A 262 -2.95 -1.19 19.71
CA VAL A 262 -3.52 -0.77 21.00
C VAL A 262 -2.80 -1.41 22.20
N MET A 263 -1.92 -2.37 21.95
CA MET A 263 -1.22 -3.08 23.02
C MET A 263 -0.03 -2.26 23.52
N GLY A 264 0.06 -2.09 24.84
CA GLY A 264 1.20 -1.45 25.52
C GLY A 264 2.32 -2.41 25.87
N VAL A 265 2.00 -3.71 26.01
CA VAL A 265 2.93 -4.79 26.32
C VAL A 265 2.57 -6.03 25.52
N SER A 266 3.56 -6.89 25.24
CA SER A 266 3.28 -8.22 24.69
C SER A 266 2.93 -9.17 25.84
N ASP A 267 1.95 -10.04 25.60
CA ASP A 267 1.74 -11.23 26.42
C ASP A 267 2.53 -12.35 25.74
N ASP A 268 3.68 -12.70 26.29
CA ASP A 268 4.56 -13.75 25.77
C ASP A 268 4.11 -15.16 26.16
N GLY A 269 3.01 -15.26 26.90
CA GLY A 269 2.35 -16.53 27.19
C GLY A 269 3.13 -17.44 28.18
N GLU A 270 4.04 -16.85 29.00
CA GLU A 270 4.65 -17.55 30.15
C GLU A 270 3.83 -17.41 31.41
#